data_39d637e86bb273fdd3c24651757827f3
#
_entry.id   39d637e86bb273fdd3c24651757827f3
#
_cell.length_a   1.000
_cell.length_b   1.000
_cell.length_c   1.000
_cell.angle_alpha   90.00
_cell.angle_beta   90.00
_cell.angle_gamma   90.00
#
_symmetry.space_group_name_H-M   'P 1'
#
loop_
_entity.id
_entity.type
_entity.pdbx_description
1 polymer ?
#
loop_
_entity_poly.entity_id
_entity_poly.type
_entity_poly.pdbx_seq_one_letter_code
_entity_poly.pdbx_strand_id
1 'polypeptide(L)'
;MSSELFDGLSDSLSTHAADLKWRLQRLTDVLRGTHISVEDYRPSEHDPLVDFDGLDGYEEIERYWVNAPYAFISINYNDDDNEHRYAVVEPSLDEFERDLLDQLFEDIRDTLIFSARYDADNPERVLRDQMRDLVSEYGVVVDTESFHRLFYYLYRAFEGFEKIDPLMQDNHIEDVSCDGYDIPIFVYHDEYNDIQTTVEFAEDELDSFVVRLAQQSGRHISIGDPVTETTLP
;
A
#
# COMPACT_ATOMS: atom_id res chain seq x y z
N MET A 1 36.71 -8.78 21.27
CA MET A 1 36.35 -7.37 20.98
C MET A 1 36.81 -6.88 19.60
N SER A 2 37.55 -7.64 18.81
CA SER A 2 38.01 -7.19 17.48
C SER A 2 37.29 -7.81 16.29
N SER A 3 36.49 -8.88 16.47
CA SER A 3 35.80 -9.54 15.36
C SER A 3 34.44 -8.92 15.04
N GLU A 4 33.71 -8.45 16.03
CA GLU A 4 32.38 -7.84 15.86
C GLU A 4 32.42 -6.47 15.16
N LEU A 5 33.54 -5.72 15.30
CA LEU A 5 33.73 -4.46 14.58
C LEU A 5 34.05 -4.66 13.10
N PHE A 6 34.66 -5.80 12.74
CA PHE A 6 34.96 -6.13 11.33
C PHE A 6 33.74 -6.66 10.59
N ASP A 7 32.84 -7.40 11.27
CA ASP A 7 31.61 -7.92 10.66
C ASP A 7 30.61 -6.78 10.36
N GLY A 8 30.44 -5.82 11.28
CA GLY A 8 29.57 -4.66 11.05
C GLY A 8 30.07 -3.71 9.94
N LEU A 9 31.38 -3.62 9.74
CA LEU A 9 31.97 -2.85 8.62
C LEU A 9 31.82 -3.58 7.27
N SER A 10 31.89 -4.91 7.29
CA SER A 10 31.69 -5.73 6.08
C SER A 10 30.27 -5.65 5.56
N ASP A 11 29.26 -5.72 6.45
CA ASP A 11 27.85 -5.61 6.08
C ASP A 11 27.48 -4.21 5.60
N SER A 12 27.98 -3.16 6.26
CA SER A 12 27.79 -1.78 5.81
C SER A 12 28.42 -1.52 4.43
N LEU A 13 29.61 -2.06 4.18
CA LEU A 13 30.28 -1.93 2.88
C LEU A 13 29.59 -2.74 1.77
N SER A 14 29.02 -3.89 2.11
CA SER A 14 28.28 -4.72 1.14
C SER A 14 26.96 -4.05 0.73
N THR A 15 26.25 -3.46 1.69
CA THR A 15 25.02 -2.71 1.44
C THR A 15 25.26 -1.45 0.59
N HIS A 16 26.32 -0.70 0.89
CA HIS A 16 26.71 0.46 0.08
C HIS A 16 27.20 0.08 -1.32
N ALA A 17 27.88 -1.05 -1.47
CA ALA A 17 28.32 -1.54 -2.76
C ALA A 17 27.16 -2.05 -3.63
N ALA A 18 26.14 -2.65 -3.01
CA ALA A 18 24.91 -3.05 -3.68
C ALA A 18 24.11 -1.81 -4.14
N ASP A 19 23.96 -0.80 -3.28
CA ASP A 19 23.32 0.49 -3.61
C ASP A 19 24.05 1.22 -4.75
N LEU A 20 25.38 1.27 -4.70
CA LEU A 20 26.19 1.92 -5.76
C LEU A 20 26.10 1.17 -7.10
N LYS A 21 26.13 -0.16 -7.05
CA LYS A 21 26.00 -1.01 -8.24
C LYS A 21 24.62 -0.85 -8.88
N TRP A 22 23.59 -0.77 -8.08
CA TRP A 22 22.22 -0.53 -8.48
C TRP A 22 22.04 0.87 -9.11
N ARG A 23 22.59 1.94 -8.50
CA ARG A 23 22.57 3.30 -9.06
C ARG A 23 23.32 3.39 -10.39
N LEU A 24 24.44 2.70 -10.51
CA LEU A 24 25.21 2.64 -11.75
C LEU A 24 24.51 1.85 -12.86
N GLN A 25 23.80 0.78 -12.51
CA GLN A 25 23.00 0.02 -13.46
C GLN A 25 21.85 0.86 -14.02
N ARG A 26 21.16 1.61 -13.17
CA ARG A 26 20.10 2.54 -13.58
C ARG A 26 20.59 3.69 -14.44
N LEU A 27 21.74 4.27 -14.12
CA LEU A 27 22.35 5.30 -14.98
C LEU A 27 22.66 4.76 -16.39
N THR A 28 23.06 3.50 -16.50
CA THR A 28 23.30 2.86 -17.81
C THR A 28 21.99 2.59 -18.57
N ASP A 29 20.90 2.31 -17.90
CA ASP A 29 19.60 2.06 -18.52
C ASP A 29 18.93 3.38 -18.97
N VAL A 30 19.04 4.44 -18.17
CA VAL A 30 18.63 5.82 -18.55
C VAL A 30 19.42 6.31 -19.78
N LEU A 31 20.72 6.05 -19.84
CA LEU A 31 21.56 6.43 -20.98
C LEU A 31 21.28 5.62 -22.26
N ARG A 32 20.61 4.47 -22.15
CA ARG A 32 20.15 3.67 -23.29
C ARG A 32 18.85 4.11 -23.89
N GLY A 33 18.19 5.14 -23.32
CA GLY A 33 16.94 5.70 -23.85
C GLY A 33 15.78 4.71 -23.88
N THR A 34 15.74 3.76 -22.93
CA THR A 34 14.59 2.90 -22.77
C THR A 34 13.42 3.74 -22.29
N HIS A 35 12.54 4.09 -23.21
CA HIS A 35 11.20 4.52 -22.87
C HIS A 35 10.60 3.45 -21.95
N ILE A 36 10.18 3.85 -20.76
CA ILE A 36 9.42 2.98 -19.87
C ILE A 36 8.11 2.70 -20.61
N SER A 37 8.07 1.58 -21.33
CA SER A 37 6.82 1.01 -21.80
C SER A 37 6.22 0.32 -20.59
N VAL A 38 5.44 1.06 -19.80
CA VAL A 38 4.63 0.44 -18.76
C VAL A 38 3.50 -0.28 -19.48
N GLU A 39 3.72 -1.54 -19.72
CA GLU A 39 2.73 -2.45 -20.27
C GLU A 39 1.66 -2.72 -19.20
N ASP A 40 0.47 -3.09 -19.63
CA ASP A 40 -0.55 -3.59 -18.71
C ASP A 40 -0.02 -4.84 -18.01
N TYR A 41 -0.15 -4.91 -16.70
CA TYR A 41 0.24 -6.09 -15.93
C TYR A 41 -0.57 -7.31 -16.37
N ARG A 42 0.15 -8.40 -16.68
CA ARG A 42 -0.43 -9.68 -17.11
C ARG A 42 0.14 -10.78 -16.23
N PRO A 43 -0.67 -11.44 -15.39
CA PRO A 43 -0.19 -12.51 -14.50
C PRO A 43 0.54 -13.68 -15.20
N SER A 44 0.33 -13.86 -16.50
CA SER A 44 0.98 -14.90 -17.29
C SER A 44 2.37 -14.51 -17.81
N GLU A 45 2.73 -13.22 -17.76
CA GLU A 45 3.94 -12.67 -18.37
C GLU A 45 4.85 -11.97 -17.33
N HIS A 46 4.30 -11.65 -16.16
CA HIS A 46 4.98 -10.90 -15.09
C HIS A 46 4.99 -11.71 -13.78
N ASP A 47 5.96 -11.41 -12.92
CA ASP A 47 6.03 -12.00 -11.59
C ASP A 47 4.83 -11.58 -10.73
N PRO A 48 4.40 -12.39 -9.75
CA PRO A 48 3.32 -12.03 -8.84
C PRO A 48 3.59 -10.69 -8.15
N LEU A 49 2.55 -9.86 -8.03
CA LEU A 49 2.67 -8.58 -7.29
C LEU A 49 2.62 -8.79 -5.78
N VAL A 50 2.06 -9.91 -5.34
CA VAL A 50 1.78 -10.19 -3.92
C VAL A 50 2.31 -11.57 -3.56
N ASP A 51 3.12 -11.64 -2.50
CA ASP A 51 3.64 -12.88 -1.92
C ASP A 51 3.16 -12.99 -0.47
N PHE A 52 2.84 -14.22 -0.05
CA PHE A 52 2.42 -14.49 1.32
C PHE A 52 2.78 -15.92 1.73
N ASP A 53 3.64 -16.03 2.73
CA ASP A 53 4.14 -17.29 3.28
C ASP A 53 3.31 -17.80 4.49
N GLY A 54 2.18 -17.13 4.80
CA GLY A 54 1.36 -17.42 5.96
C GLY A 54 1.67 -16.54 7.17
N LEU A 55 0.92 -16.75 8.25
CA LEU A 55 1.15 -16.12 9.56
C LEU A 55 1.82 -17.11 10.50
N ASP A 56 2.86 -16.68 11.22
CA ASP A 56 3.56 -17.49 12.20
C ASP A 56 2.60 -18.02 13.29
N GLY A 57 2.54 -19.34 13.44
CA GLY A 57 1.69 -19.99 14.44
C GLY A 57 0.22 -20.15 14.02
N TYR A 58 -0.12 -19.84 12.78
CA TYR A 58 -1.47 -19.99 12.24
C TYR A 58 -1.47 -20.95 11.05
N GLU A 59 -2.58 -21.64 10.85
CA GLU A 59 -2.88 -22.42 9.65
C GLU A 59 -3.82 -21.61 8.75
N GLU A 60 -3.48 -21.45 7.46
CA GLU A 60 -4.35 -20.81 6.50
C GLU A 60 -5.54 -21.72 6.19
N ILE A 61 -6.76 -21.23 6.43
CA ILE A 61 -7.99 -21.97 6.18
C ILE A 61 -8.56 -21.64 4.81
N GLU A 62 -8.53 -20.35 4.45
CA GLU A 62 -9.14 -19.84 3.24
C GLU A 62 -8.36 -18.66 2.67
N ARG A 63 -8.40 -18.53 1.33
CA ARG A 63 -7.80 -17.39 0.61
C ARG A 63 -8.69 -16.98 -0.55
N TYR A 64 -8.94 -15.68 -0.68
CA TYR A 64 -9.71 -15.14 -1.80
C TYR A 64 -9.29 -13.70 -2.14
N TRP A 65 -9.45 -13.35 -3.42
CA TRP A 65 -9.12 -12.01 -3.90
C TRP A 65 -10.24 -11.01 -3.61
N VAL A 66 -9.87 -9.85 -3.10
CA VAL A 66 -10.74 -8.69 -2.97
C VAL A 66 -10.43 -7.64 -4.04
N ASN A 67 -9.18 -7.56 -4.47
CA ASN A 67 -8.72 -6.67 -5.54
C ASN A 67 -7.60 -7.34 -6.35
N ALA A 68 -7.95 -8.28 -7.22
CA ALA A 68 -6.93 -8.94 -8.05
C ALA A 68 -6.35 -7.96 -9.10
N PRO A 69 -5.03 -7.96 -9.32
CA PRO A 69 -4.00 -8.84 -8.77
C PRO A 69 -3.26 -8.26 -7.55
N TYR A 70 -3.82 -7.29 -6.84
CA TYR A 70 -3.14 -6.47 -5.83
C TYR A 70 -3.41 -6.90 -4.39
N ALA A 71 -4.65 -7.28 -4.07
CA ALA A 71 -4.98 -7.58 -2.69
C ALA A 71 -5.85 -8.83 -2.56
N PHE A 72 -5.47 -9.70 -1.64
CA PHE A 72 -6.27 -10.85 -1.24
C PHE A 72 -6.35 -10.96 0.27
N ILE A 73 -7.35 -11.69 0.72
CA ILE A 73 -7.56 -12.01 2.12
C ILE A 73 -7.12 -13.44 2.35
N SER A 74 -6.43 -13.65 3.47
CA SER A 74 -6.14 -14.97 4.01
C SER A 74 -6.78 -15.08 5.39
N ILE A 75 -7.70 -16.03 5.56
CA ILE A 75 -8.27 -16.38 6.84
C ILE A 75 -7.40 -17.46 7.47
N ASN A 76 -6.91 -17.20 8.67
CA ASN A 76 -5.97 -18.05 9.36
C ASN A 76 -6.53 -18.45 10.72
N TYR A 77 -6.18 -19.62 11.22
CA TYR A 77 -6.63 -20.15 12.49
C TYR A 77 -5.47 -20.61 13.35
N ASN A 78 -5.51 -20.28 14.63
CA ASN A 78 -4.56 -20.72 15.62
C ASN A 78 -5.24 -21.72 16.58
N ASP A 79 -4.77 -22.97 16.59
CA ASP A 79 -5.30 -24.03 17.43
C ASP A 79 -5.05 -23.80 18.93
N ASP A 80 -3.93 -23.16 19.29
CA ASP A 80 -3.54 -22.95 20.69
C ASP A 80 -4.46 -21.95 21.40
N ASP A 81 -4.81 -20.86 20.70
CA ASP A 81 -5.64 -19.79 21.23
C ASP A 81 -7.12 -19.92 20.81
N ASN A 82 -7.43 -20.82 19.88
CA ASN A 82 -8.74 -21.00 19.26
C ASN A 82 -9.27 -19.69 18.63
N GLU A 83 -8.38 -18.95 17.95
CA GLU A 83 -8.67 -17.67 17.36
C GLU A 83 -8.48 -17.68 15.84
N HIS A 84 -9.37 -16.96 15.16
CA HIS A 84 -9.22 -16.63 13.75
C HIS A 84 -8.47 -15.31 13.58
N ARG A 85 -7.74 -15.18 12.46
CA ARG A 85 -7.04 -13.98 12.07
C ARG A 85 -7.33 -13.67 10.61
N TYR A 86 -7.79 -12.45 10.37
CA TYR A 86 -8.03 -11.94 9.03
C TYR A 86 -6.78 -11.19 8.54
N ALA A 87 -6.03 -11.80 7.64
CA ALA A 87 -4.83 -11.20 7.09
C ALA A 87 -5.15 -10.52 5.77
N VAL A 88 -4.88 -9.22 5.71
CA VAL A 88 -4.87 -8.45 4.46
C VAL A 88 -3.49 -8.57 3.86
N VAL A 89 -3.42 -9.10 2.65
CA VAL A 89 -2.16 -9.32 1.94
C VAL A 89 -2.11 -8.45 0.70
N GLU A 90 -1.13 -7.56 0.67
CA GLU A 90 -0.92 -6.54 -0.35
C GLU A 90 0.52 -6.61 -0.86
N PRO A 91 0.87 -5.92 -1.98
CA PRO A 91 2.22 -5.91 -2.50
C PRO A 91 3.25 -5.42 -1.49
N SER A 92 4.32 -6.18 -1.28
CA SER A 92 5.45 -5.71 -0.50
C SER A 92 6.29 -4.73 -1.31
N LEU A 93 6.71 -3.63 -0.68
CA LEU A 93 7.59 -2.63 -1.28
C LEU A 93 9.00 -2.77 -0.72
N ASP A 94 10.01 -2.71 -1.58
CA ASP A 94 11.39 -2.57 -1.14
C ASP A 94 11.67 -1.13 -0.61
N GLU A 95 12.87 -0.88 -0.10
CA GLU A 95 13.24 0.44 0.45
C GLU A 95 13.16 1.54 -0.61
N PHE A 96 13.60 1.24 -1.83
CA PHE A 96 13.54 2.19 -2.93
C PHE A 96 12.11 2.48 -3.38
N GLU A 97 11.28 1.47 -3.48
CA GLU A 97 9.87 1.61 -3.85
C GLU A 97 9.11 2.45 -2.80
N ARG A 98 9.42 2.29 -1.51
CA ARG A 98 8.85 3.12 -0.44
C ARG A 98 9.25 4.58 -0.57
N ASP A 99 10.56 4.86 -0.71
CA ASP A 99 11.05 6.23 -0.88
C ASP A 99 10.44 6.89 -2.13
N LEU A 100 10.33 6.13 -3.23
CA LEU A 100 9.73 6.61 -4.47
C LEU A 100 8.22 6.85 -4.30
N LEU A 101 7.52 5.99 -3.59
CA LEU A 101 6.10 6.15 -3.29
C LEU A 101 5.82 7.44 -2.51
N ASP A 102 6.62 7.69 -1.46
CA ASP A 102 6.50 8.89 -0.64
C ASP A 102 6.70 10.16 -1.48
N GLN A 103 7.71 10.17 -2.35
CA GLN A 103 7.97 11.30 -3.24
C GLN A 103 6.83 11.51 -4.24
N LEU A 104 6.36 10.43 -4.87
CA LEU A 104 5.22 10.48 -5.81
C LEU A 104 3.96 10.97 -5.13
N PHE A 105 3.70 10.52 -3.90
CA PHE A 105 2.53 10.93 -3.13
C PHE A 105 2.52 12.44 -2.88
N GLU A 106 3.65 13.01 -2.43
CA GLU A 106 3.79 14.44 -2.18
C GLU A 106 3.57 15.26 -3.46
N ASP A 107 4.25 14.90 -4.56
CA ASP A 107 4.21 15.67 -5.80
C ASP A 107 2.84 15.55 -6.53
N ILE A 108 2.19 14.37 -6.48
CA ILE A 108 0.85 14.19 -7.02
C ILE A 108 -0.16 14.98 -6.19
N ARG A 109 -0.09 14.91 -4.85
CA ARG A 109 -0.96 15.67 -3.97
C ARG A 109 -0.92 17.16 -4.29
N ASP A 110 0.30 17.72 -4.41
CA ASP A 110 0.49 19.13 -4.71
C ASP A 110 -0.04 19.49 -6.11
N THR A 111 0.15 18.60 -7.08
CA THR A 111 -0.34 18.82 -8.44
C THR A 111 -1.86 18.74 -8.53
N LEU A 112 -2.52 17.81 -7.83
CA LEU A 112 -3.98 17.66 -7.83
C LEU A 112 -4.68 18.88 -7.21
N ILE A 113 -4.10 19.46 -6.14
CA ILE A 113 -4.65 20.67 -5.51
C ILE A 113 -4.70 21.84 -6.50
N PHE A 114 -3.74 21.93 -7.43
CA PHE A 114 -3.61 23.06 -8.38
C PHE A 114 -4.15 22.77 -9.79
N SER A 115 -4.48 21.52 -10.12
CA SER A 115 -4.87 21.18 -11.48
C SER A 115 -6.39 21.19 -11.70
N ALA A 116 -6.84 22.05 -12.62
CA ALA A 116 -8.17 21.94 -13.23
C ALA A 116 -8.32 20.73 -14.19
N ARG A 117 -7.36 19.82 -14.16
CA ARG A 117 -7.26 18.65 -15.07
C ARG A 117 -7.77 17.36 -14.46
N TYR A 118 -8.32 17.41 -13.24
CA TYR A 118 -8.93 16.22 -12.66
C TYR A 118 -10.15 15.84 -13.50
N ASP A 119 -9.98 14.81 -14.33
CA ASP A 119 -11.07 14.22 -15.10
C ASP A 119 -11.84 13.29 -14.16
N ALA A 120 -12.91 13.80 -13.60
CA ALA A 120 -13.76 13.06 -12.68
C ALA A 120 -14.38 11.79 -13.31
N ASP A 121 -14.39 11.71 -14.66
CA ASP A 121 -14.93 10.54 -15.37
C ASP A 121 -13.93 9.36 -15.43
N ASN A 122 -12.62 9.63 -15.23
CA ASN A 122 -11.60 8.57 -15.24
C ASN A 122 -10.39 8.90 -14.35
N PRO A 123 -10.56 8.88 -13.01
CA PRO A 123 -9.51 9.23 -12.05
C PRO A 123 -8.32 8.27 -12.13
N GLU A 124 -8.56 6.99 -12.34
CA GLU A 124 -7.50 5.97 -12.46
C GLU A 124 -6.51 6.31 -13.60
N ARG A 125 -7.03 6.65 -14.76
CA ARG A 125 -6.19 7.02 -15.90
C ARG A 125 -5.39 8.28 -15.64
N VAL A 126 -6.02 9.31 -15.05
CA VAL A 126 -5.34 10.57 -14.71
C VAL A 126 -4.19 10.33 -13.76
N LEU A 127 -4.42 9.56 -12.69
CA LEU A 127 -3.41 9.23 -11.70
C LEU A 127 -2.27 8.42 -12.32
N ARG A 128 -2.59 7.43 -13.16
CA ARG A 128 -1.61 6.61 -13.87
C ARG A 128 -0.72 7.43 -14.82
N ASP A 129 -1.32 8.35 -15.57
CA ASP A 129 -0.58 9.21 -16.48
C ASP A 129 0.32 10.20 -15.71
N GLN A 130 -0.16 10.78 -14.61
CA GLN A 130 0.66 11.65 -13.73
C GLN A 130 1.82 10.90 -13.11
N MET A 131 1.58 9.71 -12.57
CA MET A 131 2.65 8.89 -12.02
C MET A 131 3.72 8.58 -13.06
N ARG A 132 3.32 8.22 -14.29
CA ARG A 132 4.26 7.94 -15.39
C ARG A 132 5.11 9.15 -15.74
N ASP A 133 4.47 10.33 -15.81
CA ASP A 133 5.15 11.59 -16.13
C ASP A 133 6.19 11.93 -15.05
N LEU A 134 5.83 11.83 -13.76
CA LEU A 134 6.73 12.09 -12.63
C LEU A 134 7.89 11.08 -12.57
N VAL A 135 7.64 9.78 -12.73
CA VAL A 135 8.69 8.76 -12.77
C VAL A 135 9.70 9.06 -13.90
N SER A 136 9.19 9.51 -15.06
CA SER A 136 10.04 9.95 -16.18
C SER A 136 10.83 11.21 -15.85
N GLU A 137 10.21 12.19 -15.17
CA GLU A 137 10.86 13.44 -14.76
C GLU A 137 11.98 13.21 -13.75
N TYR A 138 11.77 12.29 -12.79
CA TYR A 138 12.81 11.89 -11.84
C TYR A 138 13.98 11.14 -12.50
N GLY A 139 13.80 10.69 -13.73
CA GLY A 139 14.82 9.93 -14.45
C GLY A 139 15.10 8.56 -13.83
N VAL A 140 14.13 8.00 -13.11
CA VAL A 140 14.21 6.66 -12.53
C VAL A 140 13.58 5.63 -13.48
N VAL A 141 14.15 4.42 -13.48
CA VAL A 141 13.60 3.29 -14.25
C VAL A 141 12.97 2.34 -13.25
N VAL A 142 11.70 2.06 -13.44
CA VAL A 142 10.94 1.03 -12.71
C VAL A 142 10.49 -0.03 -13.71
N ASP A 143 10.49 -1.30 -13.30
CA ASP A 143 9.89 -2.37 -14.09
C ASP A 143 8.35 -2.32 -14.01
N THR A 144 7.69 -3.20 -14.75
CA THR A 144 6.23 -3.24 -14.81
C THR A 144 5.64 -3.58 -13.46
N GLU A 145 6.22 -4.54 -12.75
CA GLU A 145 5.76 -4.99 -11.44
C GLU A 145 5.87 -3.88 -10.40
N SER A 146 7.03 -3.23 -10.29
CA SER A 146 7.25 -2.07 -9.41
C SER A 146 6.29 -0.92 -9.71
N PHE A 147 6.06 -0.63 -11.01
CA PHE A 147 5.12 0.40 -11.38
C PHE A 147 3.71 0.08 -10.90
N HIS A 148 3.26 -1.18 -11.07
CA HIS A 148 1.92 -1.59 -10.65
C HIS A 148 1.78 -1.65 -9.12
N ARG A 149 2.82 -2.07 -8.37
CA ARG A 149 2.83 -2.00 -6.91
C ARG A 149 2.70 -0.56 -6.40
N LEU A 150 3.50 0.36 -6.93
CA LEU A 150 3.43 1.78 -6.58
C LEU A 150 2.08 2.40 -6.95
N PHE A 151 1.58 2.09 -8.16
CA PHE A 151 0.28 2.59 -8.61
C PHE A 151 -0.87 2.12 -7.71
N TYR A 152 -0.84 0.86 -7.26
CA TYR A 152 -1.82 0.35 -6.32
C TYR A 152 -1.90 1.18 -5.04
N TYR A 153 -0.75 1.48 -4.42
CA TYR A 153 -0.71 2.28 -3.20
C TYR A 153 -1.14 3.73 -3.41
N LEU A 154 -0.76 4.34 -4.53
CA LEU A 154 -1.23 5.69 -4.90
C LEU A 154 -2.74 5.71 -5.12
N TYR A 155 -3.26 4.76 -5.91
CA TYR A 155 -4.69 4.68 -6.19
C TYR A 155 -5.51 4.50 -4.91
N ARG A 156 -5.10 3.59 -4.05
CA ARG A 156 -5.71 3.34 -2.73
C ARG A 156 -5.71 4.60 -1.86
N ALA A 157 -4.64 5.39 -1.91
CA ALA A 157 -4.52 6.60 -1.09
C ALA A 157 -5.35 7.79 -1.63
N PHE A 158 -5.46 7.96 -2.95
CA PHE A 158 -6.16 9.10 -3.54
C PHE A 158 -7.63 8.83 -3.81
N GLU A 159 -7.98 7.62 -4.27
CA GLU A 159 -9.32 7.24 -4.71
C GLU A 159 -10.02 6.24 -3.79
N GLY A 160 -9.25 5.49 -2.99
CA GLY A 160 -9.76 4.46 -2.08
C GLY A 160 -9.81 4.91 -0.62
N PHE A 161 -9.82 3.91 0.26
CA PHE A 161 -9.92 4.08 1.71
C PHE A 161 -8.60 3.77 2.44
N GLU A 162 -7.44 4.07 1.81
CA GLU A 162 -6.10 3.82 2.38
C GLU A 162 -5.93 2.38 2.90
N LYS A 163 -5.47 2.22 4.14
CA LYS A 163 -5.19 0.89 4.73
C LYS A 163 -6.43 0.00 4.87
N ILE A 164 -7.62 0.56 4.94
CA ILE A 164 -8.86 -0.22 5.01
C ILE A 164 -9.50 -0.49 3.64
N ASP A 165 -8.90 -0.02 2.56
CA ASP A 165 -9.46 -0.21 1.22
C ASP A 165 -9.76 -1.68 0.88
N PRO A 166 -8.87 -2.66 1.17
CA PRO A 166 -9.19 -4.07 0.96
C PRO A 166 -10.37 -4.58 1.80
N LEU A 167 -10.57 -4.05 3.01
CA LEU A 167 -11.71 -4.39 3.87
C LEU A 167 -13.01 -3.85 3.27
N MET A 168 -12.97 -2.64 2.71
CA MET A 168 -14.13 -2.00 2.08
C MET A 168 -14.54 -2.65 0.75
N GLN A 169 -13.61 -3.37 0.12
CA GLN A 169 -13.86 -4.12 -1.12
C GLN A 169 -14.32 -5.56 -0.88
N ASP A 170 -14.25 -6.04 0.37
CA ASP A 170 -14.65 -7.39 0.73
C ASP A 170 -16.17 -7.46 1.00
N ASN A 171 -16.86 -8.25 0.17
CA ASN A 171 -18.31 -8.45 0.30
C ASN A 171 -18.71 -9.32 1.51
N HIS A 172 -17.75 -9.99 2.17
CA HIS A 172 -17.96 -10.78 3.37
C HIS A 172 -17.95 -9.94 4.66
N ILE A 173 -17.52 -8.66 4.56
CA ILE A 173 -17.48 -7.75 5.70
C ILE A 173 -18.79 -6.97 5.83
N GLU A 174 -19.39 -7.04 7.00
CA GLU A 174 -20.61 -6.29 7.35
C GLU A 174 -20.31 -5.01 8.15
N ASP A 175 -19.23 -5.04 8.96
CA ASP A 175 -18.83 -3.91 9.81
C ASP A 175 -17.32 -3.87 10.00
N VAL A 176 -16.76 -2.66 10.13
CA VAL A 176 -15.34 -2.41 10.39
C VAL A 176 -15.21 -1.55 11.63
N SER A 177 -14.56 -2.04 12.68
CA SER A 177 -14.34 -1.33 13.94
C SER A 177 -12.86 -0.99 14.13
N CYS A 178 -12.57 0.30 14.27
CA CYS A 178 -11.25 0.83 14.62
C CYS A 178 -11.31 1.50 16.00
N ASP A 179 -10.76 0.84 17.01
CA ASP A 179 -10.84 1.27 18.41
C ASP A 179 -9.74 2.25 18.82
N GLY A 180 -8.82 2.56 17.92
CA GLY A 180 -7.74 3.51 18.15
C GLY A 180 -6.46 3.17 17.37
N TYR A 181 -5.42 3.97 17.61
CA TYR A 181 -4.10 3.74 17.02
C TYR A 181 -3.34 2.62 17.77
N ASP A 182 -2.44 1.95 17.06
CA ASP A 182 -1.67 0.79 17.53
C ASP A 182 -2.56 -0.37 18.04
N ILE A 183 -3.81 -0.38 17.60
CA ILE A 183 -4.79 -1.45 17.88
C ILE A 183 -5.23 -2.03 16.54
N PRO A 184 -5.10 -3.34 16.33
CA PRO A 184 -5.61 -3.99 15.13
C PRO A 184 -7.10 -3.71 14.92
N ILE A 185 -7.48 -3.46 13.68
CA ILE A 185 -8.87 -3.30 13.27
C ILE A 185 -9.60 -4.63 13.43
N PHE A 186 -10.84 -4.58 13.90
CA PHE A 186 -11.76 -5.71 13.91
C PHE A 186 -12.77 -5.57 12.78
N VAL A 187 -13.15 -6.69 12.21
CA VAL A 187 -14.21 -6.76 11.21
C VAL A 187 -15.28 -7.78 11.65
N TYR A 188 -16.53 -7.49 11.33
CA TYR A 188 -17.58 -8.48 11.44
C TYR A 188 -17.75 -9.15 10.08
N HIS A 189 -17.32 -10.43 10.03
CA HIS A 189 -17.34 -11.24 8.83
C HIS A 189 -18.58 -12.15 8.84
N ASP A 190 -19.24 -12.31 7.71
CA ASP A 190 -20.50 -13.07 7.61
C ASP A 190 -20.36 -14.55 8.02
N GLU A 191 -19.18 -15.16 7.84
CA GLU A 191 -18.92 -16.55 8.23
C GLU A 191 -18.17 -16.69 9.56
N TYR A 192 -17.19 -15.81 9.84
CA TYR A 192 -16.29 -15.91 10.98
C TYR A 192 -16.66 -14.99 12.15
N ASN A 193 -17.71 -14.17 12.03
CA ASN A 193 -18.16 -13.16 13.01
C ASN A 193 -17.07 -12.12 13.32
N ASP A 194 -16.92 -11.72 14.60
CA ASP A 194 -15.88 -10.77 15.03
C ASP A 194 -14.48 -11.39 14.89
N ILE A 195 -13.69 -10.87 13.97
CA ILE A 195 -12.35 -11.35 13.69
C ILE A 195 -11.35 -10.19 13.66
N GLN A 196 -10.22 -10.38 14.29
CA GLN A 196 -9.13 -9.41 14.30
C GLN A 196 -8.36 -9.45 12.99
N THR A 197 -8.09 -8.27 12.42
CA THR A 197 -7.30 -8.16 11.20
C THR A 197 -5.81 -7.97 11.48
N THR A 198 -4.98 -7.98 10.42
CA THR A 198 -3.57 -7.55 10.46
C THR A 198 -3.39 -6.07 10.18
N VAL A 199 -4.47 -5.30 10.03
CA VAL A 199 -4.43 -3.87 9.73
C VAL A 199 -4.46 -3.07 11.02
N GLU A 200 -3.53 -2.14 11.16
CA GLU A 200 -3.48 -1.17 12.26
C GLU A 200 -3.03 0.20 11.77
N PHE A 201 -3.38 1.24 12.48
CA PHE A 201 -2.96 2.60 12.20
C PHE A 201 -2.04 3.11 13.32
N ALA A 202 -0.96 3.80 12.95
CA ALA A 202 -0.24 4.65 13.88
C ALA A 202 -1.06 5.92 14.22
N GLU A 203 -0.69 6.64 15.27
CA GLU A 203 -1.45 7.81 15.77
C GLU A 203 -1.66 8.87 14.69
N ASP A 204 -0.58 9.28 14.02
CA ASP A 204 -0.60 10.32 12.99
C ASP A 204 -1.32 9.88 11.69
N GLU A 205 -1.24 8.61 11.38
CA GLU A 205 -1.97 8.01 10.25
C GLU A 205 -3.49 8.00 10.50
N LEU A 206 -3.91 7.55 11.69
CA LEU A 206 -5.34 7.47 12.02
C LEU A 206 -5.98 8.86 12.07
N ASP A 207 -5.31 9.84 12.68
CA ASP A 207 -5.80 11.21 12.74
C ASP A 207 -5.99 11.80 11.33
N SER A 208 -5.00 11.62 10.47
CA SER A 208 -5.05 12.08 9.08
C SER A 208 -6.17 11.40 8.29
N PHE A 209 -6.30 10.09 8.46
CA PHE A 209 -7.31 9.28 7.80
C PHE A 209 -8.73 9.68 8.19
N VAL A 210 -9.01 9.84 9.49
CA VAL A 210 -10.33 10.24 10.02
C VAL A 210 -10.73 11.63 9.53
N VAL A 211 -9.80 12.59 9.55
CA VAL A 211 -10.04 13.95 9.03
C VAL A 211 -10.37 13.90 7.54
N ARG A 212 -9.64 13.12 6.75
CA ARG A 212 -9.89 12.96 5.32
C ARG A 212 -11.25 12.34 5.04
N LEU A 213 -11.63 11.26 5.73
CA LEU A 213 -12.95 10.63 5.59
C LEU A 213 -14.09 11.61 5.89
N ALA A 214 -13.95 12.39 6.95
CA ALA A 214 -14.94 13.42 7.30
C ALA A 214 -15.06 14.45 6.17
N GLN A 215 -13.95 14.94 5.63
CA GLN A 215 -13.94 15.92 4.55
C GLN A 215 -14.56 15.37 3.25
N GLN A 216 -14.24 14.13 2.86
CA GLN A 216 -14.82 13.46 1.70
C GLN A 216 -16.35 13.30 1.84
N SER A 217 -16.82 13.10 3.06
CA SER A 217 -18.24 13.03 3.39
C SER A 217 -18.93 14.40 3.58
N GLY A 218 -18.21 15.51 3.29
CA GLY A 218 -18.70 16.86 3.49
C GLY A 218 -18.89 17.28 4.94
N ARG A 219 -18.18 16.64 5.87
CA ARG A 219 -18.21 16.90 7.30
C ARG A 219 -16.87 17.47 7.78
N HIS A 220 -16.91 18.10 8.96
CA HIS A 220 -15.72 18.55 9.65
C HIS A 220 -15.70 17.98 11.07
N ILE A 221 -14.53 17.47 11.45
CA ILE A 221 -14.23 17.05 12.82
C ILE A 221 -13.29 18.08 13.41
N SER A 222 -13.53 18.47 14.68
CA SER A 222 -12.68 19.39 15.40
C SER A 222 -12.57 18.98 16.88
N ILE A 223 -11.62 19.58 17.59
CA ILE A 223 -11.46 19.36 19.04
C ILE A 223 -12.74 19.72 19.82
N GLY A 224 -13.53 20.68 19.33
CA GLY A 224 -14.77 21.11 19.96
C GLY A 224 -16.01 20.26 19.56
N ASP A 225 -15.91 19.51 18.45
CA ASP A 225 -16.96 18.61 17.96
C ASP A 225 -16.30 17.35 17.36
N PRO A 226 -15.90 16.41 18.22
CA PRO A 226 -15.09 15.25 17.81
C PRO A 226 -15.88 14.07 17.26
N VAL A 227 -17.21 14.12 17.25
CA VAL A 227 -18.09 13.02 16.82
C VAL A 227 -18.94 13.44 15.64
N THR A 228 -18.93 12.66 14.59
CA THR A 228 -19.82 12.87 13.44
C THR A 228 -20.34 11.54 12.93
N GLU A 229 -21.58 11.54 12.47
CA GLU A 229 -22.17 10.43 11.73
C GLU A 229 -22.34 10.85 10.27
N THR A 230 -21.89 10.00 9.36
CA THR A 230 -21.97 10.29 7.93
C THR A 230 -22.00 9.01 7.12
N THR A 231 -22.40 9.12 5.86
CA THR A 231 -22.28 8.05 4.87
C THR A 231 -20.99 8.29 4.08
N LEU A 232 -20.20 7.25 3.91
CA LEU A 232 -19.04 7.28 3.04
C LEU A 232 -19.47 7.44 1.58
N PRO A 233 -18.64 8.09 0.76
CA PRO A 233 -18.93 8.33 -0.65
C PRO A 233 -19.01 7.06 -1.46
#